data_0a069d9463bcfa99a178e2efb4ce6925
#
_entry.id   0a069d9463bcfa99a178e2efb4ce6925
#
_cell.length_a   1.000
_cell.length_b   1.000
_cell.length_c   1.000
_cell.angle_alpha   90.00
_cell.angle_beta   90.00
_cell.angle_gamma   90.00
#
_symmetry.space_group_name_H-M   'P 1'
#
loop_
_entity.id
_entity.type
_entity.pdbx_description
1 polymer ?
#
loop_
_entity_poly.entity_id
_entity_poly.type
_entity_poly.pdbx_seq_one_letter_code
_entity_poly.pdbx_strand_id
1 'polypeptide(L)'
;MMLAGSGLLSTRNIVPAATVSARLAIYYGYPSLINKANGDVEKAASAFSAYDVVVLGDGLEFPDRQSVRYPPGDPEEHQKVLNIISAVRNRKSGTRFYGYVCLGDIPSPKGEKMALTPAQLEERMRLWKQMGVAGIFLDEAGYDFSVVTRERQNMAVKIIHELGLSAFMNAYFLDHLFSLEDKLPYADGTAKNPEHLPPLLDRRDLFLLESFLVKNGNYESVSEWQARLNLALKYRRRYGAQIFATTTTTEQEPFSAAEFNYAWWTAQLYDLDGFGWGEPNFAALSNALPDRRCSSGSTMLRAFEPSSAIGFDNTHFWRKEGNYFVVGDTATHSIYRVPSNGFVQPKHIQALLNSSRGGSLLTCGSGT
;
A
#
# COMPACT_ATOMS: atom_id res chain seq x y z
N MET A 1 -0.34 46.01 42.15
CA MET A 1 -0.30 44.55 42.31
C MET A 1 -1.38 43.98 41.39
N MET A 2 -0.99 43.71 40.14
CA MET A 2 -1.90 43.16 39.08
C MET A 2 -1.50 41.71 38.86
N LEU A 3 -2.41 40.81 39.08
CA LEU A 3 -2.29 39.37 38.78
C LEU A 3 -2.61 39.12 37.30
N ALA A 4 -1.62 38.70 36.56
CA ALA A 4 -1.80 38.24 35.19
C ALA A 4 -2.24 36.78 35.22
N GLY A 5 -3.47 36.52 34.80
CA GLY A 5 -4.01 35.19 34.57
C GLY A 5 -3.48 34.60 33.28
N SER A 6 -2.64 33.57 33.37
CA SER A 6 -2.19 32.76 32.23
C SER A 6 -3.29 31.79 31.85
N GLY A 7 -4.05 32.08 30.77
CA GLY A 7 -4.97 31.14 30.14
C GLY A 7 -4.20 30.08 29.41
N LEU A 8 -4.26 28.83 29.86
CA LEU A 8 -3.83 27.64 29.12
C LEU A 8 -4.77 27.42 27.94
N LEU A 9 -4.31 27.75 26.75
CA LEU A 9 -4.96 27.32 25.51
C LEU A 9 -4.79 25.79 25.36
N SER A 10 -5.86 25.05 25.69
CA SER A 10 -5.99 23.64 25.39
C SER A 10 -6.03 23.49 23.86
N THR A 11 -4.93 23.10 23.25
CA THR A 11 -4.91 22.63 21.86
C THR A 11 -5.69 21.33 21.81
N ARG A 12 -6.94 21.39 21.40
CA ARG A 12 -7.69 20.18 20.99
C ARG A 12 -6.93 19.57 19.83
N ASN A 13 -6.31 18.41 20.06
CA ASN A 13 -5.84 17.55 19.00
C ASN A 13 -7.06 17.20 18.13
N ILE A 14 -7.20 17.87 17.00
CA ILE A 14 -8.15 17.49 15.96
C ILE A 14 -7.62 16.19 15.38
N VAL A 15 -8.12 15.05 15.86
CA VAL A 15 -7.91 13.76 15.21
C VAL A 15 -8.59 13.87 13.85
N PRO A 16 -7.87 13.71 12.73
CA PRO A 16 -8.51 13.73 11.42
C PRO A 16 -9.62 12.68 11.38
N ALA A 17 -10.75 13.02 10.79
CA ALA A 17 -11.78 12.03 10.51
C ALA A 17 -11.15 10.89 9.72
N ALA A 18 -11.41 9.63 10.15
CA ALA A 18 -10.91 8.46 9.45
C ALA A 18 -11.36 8.56 7.98
N THR A 19 -10.41 8.60 7.08
CA THR A 19 -10.66 8.65 5.64
C THR A 19 -10.81 7.22 5.12
N VAL A 20 -11.66 7.03 4.12
CA VAL A 20 -11.71 5.76 3.37
C VAL A 20 -10.30 5.46 2.83
N SER A 21 -9.83 4.22 2.96
CA SER A 21 -8.51 3.81 2.43
C SER A 21 -8.35 4.23 0.97
N ALA A 22 -7.20 4.79 0.65
CA ALA A 22 -6.85 5.18 -0.70
C ALA A 22 -6.81 3.95 -1.63
N ARG A 23 -7.22 4.13 -2.88
CA ARG A 23 -7.15 3.06 -3.89
C ARG A 23 -5.75 3.01 -4.48
N LEU A 24 -5.11 1.87 -4.33
CA LEU A 24 -3.78 1.59 -4.86
C LEU A 24 -3.87 0.81 -6.17
N ALA A 25 -3.08 1.22 -7.16
CA ALA A 25 -2.74 0.41 -8.32
C ALA A 25 -1.23 0.24 -8.43
N ILE A 26 -0.76 -0.99 -8.62
CA ILE A 26 0.63 -1.29 -8.99
C ILE A 26 0.57 -1.78 -10.44
N TYR A 27 1.22 -1.04 -11.35
CA TYR A 27 1.12 -1.24 -12.79
C TYR A 27 2.50 -1.19 -13.43
N TYR A 28 2.95 -2.33 -13.95
CA TYR A 28 4.26 -2.50 -14.57
C TYR A 28 4.21 -2.67 -16.09
N GLY A 29 3.01 -2.55 -16.70
CA GLY A 29 2.87 -2.50 -18.14
C GLY A 29 3.24 -1.13 -18.75
N TYR A 30 3.03 -0.98 -20.05
CA TYR A 30 3.19 0.31 -20.72
C TYR A 30 1.96 1.21 -20.49
N PRO A 31 2.09 2.33 -19.76
CA PRO A 31 0.98 3.20 -19.42
C PRO A 31 0.18 3.71 -20.64
N SER A 32 0.84 3.95 -21.77
CA SER A 32 0.16 4.40 -22.98
C SER A 32 -0.74 3.35 -23.63
N LEU A 33 -0.57 2.06 -23.29
CA LEU A 33 -1.33 0.95 -23.85
C LEU A 33 -2.45 0.46 -22.91
N ILE A 34 -2.54 1.02 -21.71
CA ILE A 34 -3.49 0.57 -20.68
C ILE A 34 -4.92 0.53 -21.21
N ASN A 35 -5.63 -0.57 -20.90
CA ASN A 35 -7.06 -0.73 -21.21
C ASN A 35 -7.40 -0.35 -22.66
N LYS A 36 -6.55 -0.74 -23.61
CA LYS A 36 -6.68 -0.43 -25.05
C LYS A 36 -6.65 1.07 -25.37
N ALA A 37 -5.91 1.84 -24.60
CA ALA A 37 -5.68 3.26 -24.89
C ALA A 37 -4.92 3.48 -26.20
N ASN A 38 -4.03 2.52 -26.58
CA ASN A 38 -3.31 2.53 -27.87
C ASN A 38 -2.60 3.87 -28.16
N GLY A 39 -1.95 4.45 -27.14
CA GLY A 39 -1.27 5.73 -27.24
C GLY A 39 -2.15 6.96 -26.99
N ASP A 40 -3.46 6.80 -26.82
CA ASP A 40 -4.37 7.87 -26.44
C ASP A 40 -4.17 8.28 -24.98
N VAL A 41 -3.51 9.42 -24.77
CA VAL A 41 -3.16 9.97 -23.46
C VAL A 41 -4.40 10.18 -22.59
N GLU A 42 -5.51 10.64 -23.17
CA GLU A 42 -6.72 10.96 -22.43
C GLU A 42 -7.44 9.69 -21.92
N LYS A 43 -7.45 8.64 -22.72
CA LYS A 43 -7.97 7.32 -22.28
C LYS A 43 -7.09 6.73 -21.18
N ALA A 44 -5.78 6.75 -21.35
CA ALA A 44 -4.85 6.26 -20.33
C ALA A 44 -4.99 7.05 -19.03
N ALA A 45 -5.03 8.38 -19.10
CA ALA A 45 -5.25 9.25 -17.95
C ALA A 45 -6.58 8.96 -17.25
N SER A 46 -7.64 8.64 -18.01
CA SER A 46 -8.94 8.24 -17.43
C SER A 46 -8.84 6.98 -16.60
N ALA A 47 -8.10 5.98 -17.07
CA ALA A 47 -7.89 4.73 -16.33
C ALA A 47 -7.15 4.97 -15.01
N PHE A 48 -6.03 5.70 -15.04
CA PHE A 48 -5.25 5.98 -13.83
C PHE A 48 -5.96 6.93 -12.86
N SER A 49 -6.79 7.86 -13.34
CA SER A 49 -7.58 8.75 -12.48
C SER A 49 -8.58 8.03 -11.56
N ALA A 50 -8.83 6.73 -11.80
CA ALA A 50 -9.65 5.91 -10.91
C ALA A 50 -8.97 5.60 -9.58
N TYR A 51 -7.65 5.82 -9.45
CA TYR A 51 -6.84 5.47 -8.28
C TYR A 51 -6.31 6.71 -7.56
N ASP A 52 -6.04 6.56 -6.26
CA ASP A 52 -5.49 7.63 -5.42
C ASP A 52 -3.95 7.56 -5.36
N VAL A 53 -3.42 6.33 -5.46
CA VAL A 53 -1.98 6.04 -5.56
C VAL A 53 -1.74 5.06 -6.71
N VAL A 54 -0.77 5.39 -7.56
CA VAL A 54 -0.38 4.56 -8.70
C VAL A 54 1.14 4.36 -8.65
N VAL A 55 1.59 3.12 -8.65
CA VAL A 55 3.00 2.76 -8.85
C VAL A 55 3.20 2.42 -10.31
N LEU A 56 4.16 3.08 -10.95
CA LEU A 56 4.55 2.82 -12.34
C LEU A 56 5.82 1.98 -12.37
N GLY A 57 5.91 1.08 -13.35
CA GLY A 57 6.98 0.10 -13.50
C GLY A 57 8.34 0.67 -13.86
N ASP A 58 9.30 -0.21 -13.86
CA ASP A 58 10.73 0.06 -14.07
C ASP A 58 11.04 0.55 -15.49
N GLY A 59 12.04 1.44 -15.62
CA GLY A 59 12.60 1.88 -16.89
C GLY A 59 11.86 3.01 -17.61
N LEU A 60 10.65 3.39 -17.18
CA LEU A 60 9.86 4.46 -17.80
C LEU A 60 10.47 5.85 -17.59
N GLU A 61 11.33 6.02 -16.60
CA GLU A 61 12.03 7.27 -16.29
C GLU A 61 13.15 7.62 -17.29
N PHE A 62 13.60 6.67 -18.10
CA PHE A 62 14.70 6.91 -19.04
C PHE A 62 14.22 7.51 -20.35
N PRO A 63 14.72 8.71 -20.70
CA PRO A 63 14.31 9.41 -21.94
C PRO A 63 14.99 8.87 -23.21
N ASP A 64 15.92 7.93 -23.09
CA ASP A 64 16.65 7.37 -24.23
C ASP A 64 16.84 5.86 -24.10
N ARG A 65 17.14 5.20 -25.25
CA ARG A 65 17.40 3.76 -25.34
C ARG A 65 18.84 3.39 -24.95
N GLN A 66 19.70 4.36 -24.74
CA GLN A 66 21.13 4.14 -24.47
C GLN A 66 21.42 3.92 -22.99
N SER A 67 20.40 4.02 -22.12
CA SER A 67 20.59 3.64 -20.75
C SER A 67 21.01 2.17 -20.71
N VAL A 68 22.24 1.92 -20.24
CA VAL A 68 22.87 0.59 -20.13
C VAL A 68 22.14 -0.31 -19.11
N ARG A 69 20.95 0.08 -18.72
CA ARG A 69 20.20 -0.47 -17.58
C ARG A 69 19.03 -1.30 -18.04
N TYR A 70 18.72 -2.27 -17.27
CA TYR A 70 17.59 -3.15 -17.50
C TYR A 70 16.35 -2.65 -16.72
N PRO A 71 15.18 -2.56 -17.36
CA PRO A 71 14.96 -2.64 -18.81
C PRO A 71 15.46 -1.35 -19.51
N PRO A 72 15.85 -1.45 -20.80
CA PRO A 72 16.24 -0.25 -21.55
C PRO A 72 15.05 0.70 -21.69
N GLY A 73 15.31 2.01 -21.58
CA GLY A 73 14.31 3.04 -21.74
C GLY A 73 13.65 3.00 -23.13
N ASP A 74 12.40 3.41 -23.19
CA ASP A 74 11.67 3.67 -24.44
C ASP A 74 11.33 5.17 -24.51
N PRO A 75 12.00 5.95 -25.40
CA PRO A 75 11.78 7.38 -25.48
C PRO A 75 10.34 7.79 -25.83
N GLU A 76 9.68 7.00 -26.65
CA GLU A 76 8.28 7.27 -27.01
C GLU A 76 7.34 7.04 -25.82
N GLU A 77 7.56 5.94 -25.10
CA GLU A 77 6.78 5.63 -23.90
C GLU A 77 7.06 6.64 -22.79
N HIS A 78 8.32 7.00 -22.57
CA HIS A 78 8.70 8.05 -21.60
C HIS A 78 7.91 9.35 -21.84
N GLN A 79 7.87 9.85 -23.08
CA GLN A 79 7.14 11.08 -23.39
C GLN A 79 5.63 10.92 -23.20
N LYS A 80 5.07 9.75 -23.56
CA LYS A 80 3.64 9.46 -23.34
C LYS A 80 3.30 9.43 -21.86
N VAL A 81 4.15 8.82 -21.03
CA VAL A 81 3.96 8.78 -19.57
C VAL A 81 3.99 10.17 -18.95
N LEU A 82 4.91 11.04 -19.37
CA LEU A 82 4.92 12.45 -18.96
C LEU A 82 3.56 13.12 -19.24
N ASN A 83 3.03 12.93 -20.45
CA ASN A 83 1.76 13.49 -20.87
C ASN A 83 0.58 12.89 -20.05
N ILE A 84 0.60 11.60 -19.78
CA ILE A 84 -0.41 10.90 -18.96
C ILE A 84 -0.41 11.43 -17.53
N ILE A 85 0.75 11.56 -16.89
CA ILE A 85 0.86 12.11 -15.52
C ILE A 85 0.30 13.53 -15.48
N SER A 86 0.62 14.36 -16.47
CA SER A 86 0.09 15.72 -16.59
C SER A 86 -1.43 15.73 -16.75
N ALA A 87 -1.97 14.89 -17.64
CA ALA A 87 -3.41 14.80 -17.89
C ALA A 87 -4.18 14.30 -16.65
N VAL A 88 -3.65 13.32 -15.91
CA VAL A 88 -4.26 12.83 -14.65
C VAL A 88 -4.31 13.94 -13.60
N ARG A 89 -3.24 14.73 -13.47
CA ARG A 89 -3.21 15.88 -12.54
C ARG A 89 -4.28 16.91 -12.87
N ASN A 90 -4.49 17.17 -14.15
CA ASN A 90 -5.52 18.12 -14.60
C ASN A 90 -6.94 17.62 -14.33
N ARG A 91 -7.15 16.28 -14.32
CA ARG A 91 -8.46 15.65 -14.07
C ARG A 91 -8.76 15.47 -12.59
N LYS A 92 -7.78 14.98 -11.83
CA LYS A 92 -7.90 14.65 -10.41
C LYS A 92 -6.61 15.01 -9.69
N SER A 93 -6.57 16.17 -9.09
CA SER A 93 -5.38 16.71 -8.39
C SER A 93 -4.86 15.82 -7.24
N GLY A 94 -5.68 14.87 -6.77
CA GLY A 94 -5.32 14.00 -5.64
C GLY A 94 -4.59 12.70 -6.01
N THR A 95 -4.50 12.31 -7.28
CA THR A 95 -3.79 11.07 -7.69
C THR A 95 -2.27 11.27 -7.55
N ARG A 96 -1.62 10.40 -6.81
CA ARG A 96 -0.18 10.41 -6.58
C ARG A 96 0.48 9.27 -7.35
N PHE A 97 1.46 9.61 -8.20
CA PHE A 97 2.28 8.62 -8.89
C PHE A 97 3.56 8.35 -8.12
N TYR A 98 3.98 7.10 -8.08
CA TYR A 98 5.26 6.63 -7.55
C TYR A 98 6.00 5.89 -8.65
N GLY A 99 7.28 6.23 -8.82
CA GLY A 99 8.14 5.59 -9.81
C GLY A 99 8.91 4.43 -9.18
N TYR A 100 9.01 3.30 -9.87
CA TYR A 100 9.71 2.11 -9.40
C TYR A 100 11.23 2.29 -9.41
N VAL A 101 11.90 1.89 -8.34
CA VAL A 101 13.35 1.73 -8.25
C VAL A 101 13.65 0.48 -7.42
N CYS A 102 14.38 -0.49 -7.99
CA CYS A 102 14.84 -1.65 -7.25
C CYS A 102 15.97 -1.27 -6.29
N LEU A 103 15.83 -1.60 -5.02
CA LEU A 103 16.85 -1.39 -4.00
C LEU A 103 17.71 -2.63 -3.80
N GLY A 104 17.20 -3.79 -4.17
CA GLY A 104 17.86 -5.09 -4.08
C GLY A 104 18.83 -5.39 -5.22
N ASP A 105 18.92 -6.66 -5.54
CA ASP A 105 19.78 -7.19 -6.60
C ASP A 105 19.03 -7.21 -7.93
N ILE A 106 19.55 -6.55 -8.94
CA ILE A 106 19.03 -6.61 -10.31
C ILE A 106 19.83 -7.59 -11.18
N PRO A 107 19.20 -8.32 -12.10
CA PRO A 107 19.92 -9.15 -13.04
C PRO A 107 20.76 -8.28 -13.97
N SER A 108 22.04 -8.62 -14.12
CA SER A 108 22.89 -7.99 -15.12
C SER A 108 22.66 -8.63 -16.50
N PRO A 109 23.06 -7.95 -17.60
CA PRO A 109 23.03 -8.55 -18.94
C PRO A 109 23.84 -9.85 -19.08
N LYS A 110 24.78 -10.10 -18.16
CA LYS A 110 25.59 -11.32 -18.09
C LYS A 110 25.01 -12.40 -17.16
N GLY A 111 23.81 -12.16 -16.59
CA GLY A 111 23.17 -13.07 -15.64
C GLY A 111 23.72 -13.02 -14.22
N GLU A 112 24.67 -12.13 -13.94
CA GLU A 112 25.16 -11.89 -12.58
C GLU A 112 24.17 -10.96 -11.83
N LYS A 113 24.01 -11.16 -10.53
CA LYS A 113 23.30 -10.21 -9.69
C LYS A 113 24.17 -8.99 -9.45
N MET A 114 23.61 -7.80 -9.65
CA MET A 114 24.30 -6.54 -9.38
C MET A 114 23.37 -5.58 -8.66
N ALA A 115 23.93 -4.79 -7.74
CA ALA A 115 23.20 -3.72 -7.09
C ALA A 115 23.44 -2.38 -7.79
N LEU A 116 22.42 -1.54 -7.82
CA LEU A 116 22.59 -0.14 -8.22
C LEU A 116 23.52 0.57 -7.22
N THR A 117 24.51 1.30 -7.72
CA THR A 117 25.34 2.17 -6.90
C THR A 117 24.53 3.34 -6.33
N PRO A 118 24.99 4.01 -5.26
CA PRO A 118 24.33 5.21 -4.76
C PRO A 118 24.07 6.28 -5.82
N ALA A 119 25.04 6.54 -6.69
CA ALA A 119 24.91 7.50 -7.79
C ALA A 119 23.84 7.09 -8.82
N GLN A 120 23.74 5.79 -9.10
CA GLN A 120 22.70 5.27 -10.00
C GLN A 120 21.32 5.33 -9.38
N LEU A 121 21.18 5.06 -8.09
CA LEU A 121 19.91 5.22 -7.37
C LEU A 121 19.47 6.69 -7.41
N GLU A 122 20.38 7.62 -7.08
CA GLU A 122 20.09 9.05 -7.11
C GLU A 122 19.68 9.55 -8.50
N GLU A 123 20.37 9.12 -9.54
CA GLU A 123 20.06 9.48 -10.93
C GLU A 123 18.64 9.03 -11.30
N ARG A 124 18.26 7.78 -11.03
CA ARG A 124 16.93 7.26 -11.30
C ARG A 124 15.84 8.04 -10.55
N MET A 125 16.06 8.32 -9.27
CA MET A 125 15.13 9.10 -8.45
C MET A 125 14.97 10.53 -8.99
N ARG A 126 16.03 11.15 -9.52
CA ARG A 126 16.00 12.46 -10.18
C ARG A 126 15.21 12.42 -11.47
N LEU A 127 15.39 11.41 -12.30
CA LEU A 127 14.62 11.22 -13.54
C LEU A 127 13.13 11.07 -13.23
N TRP A 128 12.76 10.23 -12.28
CA TRP A 128 11.37 10.12 -11.81
C TRP A 128 10.83 11.47 -11.30
N LYS A 129 11.61 12.21 -10.52
CA LYS A 129 11.20 13.57 -10.08
C LYS A 129 10.91 14.49 -11.27
N GLN A 130 11.73 14.45 -12.32
CA GLN A 130 11.51 15.26 -13.54
C GLN A 130 10.21 14.87 -14.24
N MET A 131 9.83 13.60 -14.22
CA MET A 131 8.51 13.15 -14.70
C MET A 131 7.36 13.63 -13.81
N GLY A 132 7.68 14.15 -12.63
CA GLY A 132 6.70 14.77 -11.75
C GLY A 132 5.98 13.78 -10.84
N VAL A 133 6.55 12.66 -10.49
CA VAL A 133 5.97 11.74 -9.50
C VAL A 133 5.94 12.37 -8.10
N ALA A 134 5.06 11.86 -7.23
CA ALA A 134 4.95 12.28 -5.84
C ALA A 134 5.98 11.56 -4.93
N GLY A 135 6.49 10.42 -5.38
CA GLY A 135 7.44 9.63 -4.62
C GLY A 135 8.07 8.50 -5.41
N ILE A 136 8.89 7.72 -4.72
CA ILE A 136 9.61 6.58 -5.26
C ILE A 136 9.15 5.31 -4.56
N PHE A 137 8.74 4.31 -5.34
CA PHE A 137 8.50 2.96 -4.87
C PHE A 137 9.82 2.19 -4.86
N LEU A 138 10.32 1.90 -3.66
CA LEU A 138 11.55 1.15 -3.45
C LEU A 138 11.20 -0.33 -3.27
N ASP A 139 11.37 -1.09 -4.32
CA ASP A 139 11.13 -2.52 -4.30
C ASP A 139 12.35 -3.29 -3.82
N GLU A 140 12.13 -4.56 -3.42
CA GLU A 140 13.19 -5.42 -2.90
C GLU A 140 13.98 -4.77 -1.74
N ALA A 141 13.28 -4.03 -0.88
CA ALA A 141 13.91 -3.27 0.19
C ALA A 141 14.20 -4.09 1.46
N GLY A 142 13.95 -5.39 1.44
CA GLY A 142 14.17 -6.29 2.58
C GLY A 142 15.60 -6.82 2.67
N TYR A 143 16.01 -7.27 3.86
CA TYR A 143 17.33 -7.87 4.12
C TYR A 143 17.49 -9.29 3.53
N ASP A 144 16.43 -9.85 3.01
CA ASP A 144 16.42 -11.06 2.18
C ASP A 144 17.12 -10.85 0.81
N PHE A 145 17.25 -9.61 0.40
CA PHE A 145 18.12 -9.22 -0.74
C PHE A 145 19.50 -8.86 -0.21
N SER A 146 20.52 -9.63 -0.59
CA SER A 146 21.84 -9.64 0.05
C SER A 146 22.52 -8.28 0.16
N VAL A 147 22.32 -7.41 -0.82
CA VAL A 147 22.93 -6.06 -0.85
C VAL A 147 22.23 -5.04 0.03
N VAL A 148 21.02 -5.36 0.52
CA VAL A 148 20.22 -4.42 1.30
C VAL A 148 20.64 -4.45 2.75
N THR A 149 21.00 -3.28 3.25
CA THR A 149 21.33 -2.99 4.65
C THR A 149 20.49 -1.80 5.13
N ARG A 150 20.43 -1.56 6.43
CA ARG A 150 19.80 -0.36 6.99
C ARG A 150 20.43 0.93 6.45
N GLU A 151 21.74 0.95 6.30
CA GLU A 151 22.43 2.09 5.71
C GLU A 151 21.99 2.37 4.29
N ARG A 152 21.89 1.31 3.46
CA ARG A 152 21.40 1.43 2.06
C ARG A 152 19.95 1.91 2.01
N GLN A 153 19.07 1.39 2.87
CA GLN A 153 17.68 1.87 2.99
C GLN A 153 17.65 3.36 3.39
N ASN A 154 18.39 3.73 4.44
CA ASN A 154 18.43 5.11 4.92
C ASN A 154 19.04 6.08 3.91
N MET A 155 20.08 5.66 3.19
CA MET A 155 20.66 6.43 2.09
C MET A 155 19.61 6.71 1.00
N ALA A 156 18.87 5.69 0.56
CA ALA A 156 17.84 5.84 -0.46
C ALA A 156 16.71 6.77 0.01
N VAL A 157 16.20 6.57 1.23
CA VAL A 157 15.16 7.43 1.82
C VAL A 157 15.64 8.88 1.96
N LYS A 158 16.89 9.10 2.38
CA LYS A 158 17.49 10.43 2.47
C LYS A 158 17.52 11.14 1.12
N ILE A 159 17.98 10.48 0.06
CA ILE A 159 17.97 11.03 -1.31
C ILE A 159 16.55 11.43 -1.73
N ILE A 160 15.57 10.53 -1.50
CA ILE A 160 14.17 10.80 -1.82
C ILE A 160 13.66 12.04 -1.09
N HIS A 161 13.94 12.17 0.20
CA HIS A 161 13.53 13.33 1.01
C HIS A 161 14.21 14.63 0.56
N GLU A 162 15.51 14.60 0.23
CA GLU A 162 16.24 15.74 -0.32
C GLU A 162 15.70 16.19 -1.68
N LEU A 163 15.15 15.26 -2.45
CA LEU A 163 14.42 15.56 -3.68
C LEU A 163 13.00 16.13 -3.43
N GLY A 164 12.54 16.21 -2.18
CA GLY A 164 11.18 16.64 -1.84
C GLY A 164 10.10 15.64 -2.18
N LEU A 165 10.46 14.35 -2.33
CA LEU A 165 9.58 13.24 -2.61
C LEU A 165 9.30 12.43 -1.34
N SER A 166 8.32 11.51 -1.41
CA SER A 166 8.08 10.50 -0.37
C SER A 166 8.58 9.12 -0.81
N ALA A 167 9.03 8.32 0.16
CA ALA A 167 9.39 6.92 -0.09
C ALA A 167 8.16 6.03 0.05
N PHE A 168 8.07 5.00 -0.78
CA PHE A 168 7.11 3.91 -0.64
C PHE A 168 7.90 2.60 -0.64
N MET A 169 8.14 2.05 0.55
CA MET A 169 9.00 0.89 0.73
C MET A 169 8.26 -0.42 0.60
N ASN A 170 8.82 -1.38 -0.15
CA ASN A 170 8.34 -2.74 -0.21
C ASN A 170 9.38 -3.72 0.36
N ALA A 171 9.03 -4.39 1.45
CA ALA A 171 9.74 -5.53 2.01
C ALA A 171 8.73 -6.48 2.67
N TYR A 172 8.85 -7.77 2.36
CA TYR A 172 7.93 -8.77 2.92
C TYR A 172 7.97 -8.81 4.45
N PHE A 173 9.17 -8.71 5.03
CA PHE A 173 9.37 -8.68 6.48
C PHE A 173 9.47 -7.25 7.00
N LEU A 174 8.45 -6.78 7.71
CA LEU A 174 8.39 -5.41 8.22
C LEU A 174 9.54 -5.08 9.22
N ASP A 175 10.02 -6.07 9.95
CA ASP A 175 11.19 -5.88 10.82
C ASP A 175 12.43 -5.45 10.03
N HIS A 176 12.57 -5.86 8.76
CA HIS A 176 13.65 -5.40 7.88
C HIS A 176 13.59 -3.90 7.57
N LEU A 177 12.40 -3.29 7.62
CA LEU A 177 12.23 -1.85 7.44
C LEU A 177 12.35 -1.06 8.74
N PHE A 178 11.91 -1.62 9.86
CA PHE A 178 11.62 -0.82 11.06
C PHE A 178 12.33 -1.26 12.33
N SER A 179 12.80 -2.52 12.44
CA SER A 179 13.49 -3.00 13.65
C SER A 179 14.86 -2.36 13.80
N LEU A 180 15.23 -2.04 15.03
CA LEU A 180 16.61 -1.67 15.36
C LEU A 180 17.51 -2.90 15.53
N GLU A 181 16.90 -4.06 15.77
CA GLU A 181 17.62 -5.30 16.03
C GLU A 181 17.94 -6.03 14.73
N ASP A 182 19.13 -6.60 14.70
CA ASP A 182 19.59 -7.49 13.66
C ASP A 182 19.24 -8.94 14.05
N LYS A 183 18.32 -9.55 13.34
CA LYS A 183 17.87 -10.92 13.59
C LYS A 183 18.68 -11.93 12.75
N LEU A 184 19.92 -12.18 13.15
CA LEU A 184 20.77 -13.19 12.50
C LEU A 184 20.25 -14.62 12.70
N PRO A 185 20.57 -15.56 11.75
CA PRO A 185 21.36 -15.33 10.52
C PRO A 185 20.48 -14.93 9.33
N TYR A 186 20.95 -13.97 8.54
CA TYR A 186 20.44 -13.75 7.17
C TYR A 186 21.05 -14.77 6.21
N ALA A 187 20.46 -14.91 5.01
CA ALA A 187 20.86 -15.93 4.05
C ALA A 187 22.36 -15.89 3.66
N ASP A 188 22.96 -14.70 3.67
CA ASP A 188 24.38 -14.47 3.39
C ASP A 188 25.25 -14.44 4.66
N GLY A 189 24.67 -14.67 5.84
CA GLY A 189 25.38 -14.67 7.13
C GLY A 189 25.90 -13.31 7.59
N THR A 190 25.57 -12.21 6.91
CA THR A 190 26.04 -10.87 7.27
C THR A 190 25.00 -10.10 8.09
N ALA A 191 25.48 -9.26 9.02
CA ALA A 191 24.65 -8.31 9.75
C ALA A 191 24.12 -7.21 8.80
N LYS A 192 22.84 -6.84 8.94
CA LYS A 192 22.19 -5.87 8.07
C LYS A 192 21.95 -4.51 8.76
N ASN A 193 21.99 -4.49 10.08
CA ASN A 193 21.89 -3.29 10.91
C ASN A 193 22.78 -3.37 12.16
N PRO A 194 24.10 -3.60 12.02
CA PRO A 194 25.01 -3.84 13.16
C PRO A 194 25.10 -2.62 14.09
N GLU A 195 24.84 -1.43 13.60
CA GLU A 195 24.87 -0.19 14.37
C GLU A 195 23.52 0.19 14.99
N HIS A 196 22.51 -0.68 14.87
CA HIS A 196 21.15 -0.45 15.39
C HIS A 196 20.52 0.89 14.92
N LEU A 197 20.82 1.31 13.68
CA LEU A 197 20.32 2.54 13.12
C LEU A 197 18.80 2.52 13.00
N PRO A 198 18.11 3.61 13.40
CA PRO A 198 16.67 3.74 13.15
C PRO A 198 16.39 3.95 11.66
N PRO A 199 15.19 3.56 11.17
CA PRO A 199 14.77 3.94 9.83
C PRO A 199 14.58 5.45 9.72
N LEU A 200 14.80 6.00 8.54
CA LEU A 200 14.50 7.41 8.23
C LEU A 200 13.08 7.63 7.71
N LEU A 201 12.27 6.56 7.65
CA LEU A 201 10.86 6.66 7.27
C LEU A 201 10.08 7.49 8.29
N ASP A 202 9.20 8.37 7.79
CA ASP A 202 8.34 9.22 8.60
C ASP A 202 6.91 9.28 8.05
N ARG A 203 6.07 10.20 8.57
CA ARG A 203 4.65 10.34 8.23
C ARG A 203 4.36 10.69 6.76
N ARG A 204 5.35 11.13 6.00
CA ARG A 204 5.21 11.39 4.55
C ARG A 204 5.34 10.12 3.73
N ASP A 205 5.96 9.09 4.30
CA ASP A 205 6.35 7.87 3.62
C ASP A 205 5.28 6.78 3.74
N LEU A 206 5.34 5.84 2.83
CA LEU A 206 4.46 4.69 2.75
C LEU A 206 5.28 3.40 2.88
N PHE A 207 4.66 2.35 3.40
CA PHE A 207 5.18 1.00 3.24
C PHE A 207 4.09 0.04 2.82
N LEU A 208 4.47 -1.00 2.08
CA LEU A 208 3.56 -1.98 1.55
C LEU A 208 3.47 -3.19 2.48
N LEU A 209 2.25 -3.54 2.86
CA LEU A 209 1.89 -4.82 3.46
C LEU A 209 1.47 -5.75 2.31
N GLU A 210 2.47 -6.38 1.70
CA GLU A 210 2.29 -7.28 0.57
C GLU A 210 1.58 -8.57 0.99
N SER A 211 0.83 -9.19 0.08
CA SER A 211 0.10 -10.45 0.32
C SER A 211 -0.84 -10.38 1.51
N PHE A 212 -1.50 -9.23 1.71
CA PHE A 212 -2.42 -9.02 2.85
C PHE A 212 -3.70 -9.81 2.67
N LEU A 213 -3.98 -10.73 3.59
CA LEU A 213 -5.14 -11.64 3.65
C LEU A 213 -5.24 -12.67 2.52
N VAL A 214 -4.77 -12.34 1.32
CA VAL A 214 -4.74 -13.25 0.18
C VAL A 214 -3.31 -13.32 -0.34
N LYS A 215 -2.74 -14.52 -0.27
CA LYS A 215 -1.38 -14.81 -0.69
C LYS A 215 -1.40 -15.90 -1.76
N ASN A 216 -0.91 -15.57 -2.96
CA ASN A 216 -0.91 -16.46 -4.11
C ASN A 216 -2.30 -17.09 -4.38
N GLY A 217 -3.36 -16.27 -4.34
CA GLY A 217 -4.73 -16.68 -4.58
C GLY A 217 -5.39 -17.48 -3.45
N ASN A 218 -4.79 -17.56 -2.27
CA ASN A 218 -5.34 -18.28 -1.12
C ASN A 218 -5.41 -17.38 0.12
N TYR A 219 -6.41 -17.60 0.95
CA TYR A 219 -6.49 -16.89 2.23
C TYR A 219 -5.32 -17.25 3.13
N GLU A 220 -4.67 -16.24 3.72
CA GLU A 220 -3.69 -16.45 4.78
C GLU A 220 -4.37 -16.98 6.06
N SER A 221 -3.64 -17.75 6.86
CA SER A 221 -4.13 -18.12 8.19
C SER A 221 -4.34 -16.88 9.07
N VAL A 222 -5.32 -16.97 9.98
CA VAL A 222 -5.66 -15.85 10.89
C VAL A 222 -4.45 -15.41 11.71
N SER A 223 -3.65 -16.37 12.19
CA SER A 223 -2.46 -16.08 12.99
C SER A 223 -1.39 -15.32 12.20
N GLU A 224 -1.20 -15.66 10.93
CA GLU A 224 -0.19 -15.01 10.08
C GLU A 224 -0.56 -13.57 9.73
N TRP A 225 -1.74 -13.36 9.13
CA TRP A 225 -2.11 -12.00 8.72
C TRP A 225 -2.28 -11.06 9.93
N GLN A 226 -2.81 -11.57 11.06
CA GLN A 226 -2.93 -10.75 12.26
C GLN A 226 -1.58 -10.37 12.87
N ALA A 227 -0.63 -11.29 12.92
CA ALA A 227 0.71 -11.01 13.43
C ALA A 227 1.37 -9.90 12.58
N ARG A 228 1.31 -10.02 11.26
CA ARG A 228 1.85 -9.02 10.32
C ARG A 228 1.15 -7.68 10.45
N LEU A 229 -0.18 -7.68 10.50
CA LEU A 229 -0.97 -6.46 10.64
C LEU A 229 -0.72 -5.74 11.98
N ASN A 230 -0.69 -6.49 13.08
CA ASN A 230 -0.39 -5.92 14.40
C ASN A 230 1.01 -5.30 14.45
N LEU A 231 1.98 -5.94 13.80
CA LEU A 231 3.32 -5.41 13.66
C LEU A 231 3.34 -4.13 12.82
N ALA A 232 2.62 -4.11 11.68
CA ALA A 232 2.47 -2.92 10.84
C ALA A 232 1.86 -1.74 11.62
N LEU A 233 0.77 -2.00 12.35
CA LEU A 233 0.12 -0.99 13.21
C LEU A 233 1.03 -0.49 14.33
N LYS A 234 1.87 -1.36 14.91
CA LYS A 234 2.90 -0.96 15.89
C LYS A 234 3.91 -0.01 15.26
N TYR A 235 4.42 -0.32 14.07
CA TYR A 235 5.39 0.52 13.38
C TYR A 235 4.79 1.83 12.89
N ARG A 236 3.56 1.83 12.37
CA ARG A 236 2.82 3.07 12.05
C ARG A 236 2.73 4.01 13.26
N ARG A 237 2.37 3.48 14.44
CA ARG A 237 2.32 4.30 15.67
C ARG A 237 3.68 4.87 16.06
N ARG A 238 4.76 4.14 15.81
CA ARG A 238 6.11 4.55 16.20
C ARG A 238 6.74 5.56 15.24
N TYR A 239 6.59 5.36 13.95
CA TYR A 239 7.29 6.11 12.91
C TYR A 239 6.37 7.03 12.09
N GLY A 240 5.08 6.81 12.13
CA GLY A 240 4.09 7.61 11.41
C GLY A 240 3.89 7.22 9.95
N ALA A 241 4.72 6.34 9.38
CA ALA A 241 4.60 5.92 7.98
C ALA A 241 3.25 5.26 7.68
N GLN A 242 2.69 5.58 6.51
CA GLN A 242 1.37 5.14 6.08
C GLN A 242 1.41 3.66 5.66
N ILE A 243 0.36 2.90 5.99
CA ILE A 243 0.22 1.50 5.61
C ILE A 243 -0.60 1.38 4.34
N PHE A 244 0.00 0.91 3.27
CA PHE A 244 -0.69 0.45 2.08
C PHE A 244 -0.63 -1.07 2.01
N ALA A 245 -1.69 -1.71 1.57
CA ALA A 245 -1.76 -3.16 1.46
C ALA A 245 -2.18 -3.60 0.06
N THR A 246 -1.68 -4.77 -0.35
CA THR A 246 -2.11 -5.43 -1.57
C THR A 246 -2.20 -6.93 -1.35
N THR A 247 -3.13 -7.59 -2.03
CA THR A 247 -3.17 -9.05 -2.15
C THR A 247 -2.10 -9.54 -3.12
N THR A 248 -1.88 -10.84 -3.20
CA THR A 248 -1.16 -11.46 -4.32
C THR A 248 -1.94 -12.63 -4.88
N THR A 249 -2.01 -12.70 -6.22
CA THR A 249 -2.68 -13.77 -6.96
C THR A 249 -1.74 -14.39 -7.98
N THR A 250 -2.18 -15.46 -8.63
CA THR A 250 -1.46 -16.13 -9.70
C THR A 250 -2.32 -16.16 -10.97
N GLU A 251 -1.73 -16.56 -12.09
CA GLU A 251 -2.51 -16.74 -13.34
C GLU A 251 -3.56 -17.86 -13.22
N GLN A 252 -3.28 -18.86 -12.37
CA GLN A 252 -4.17 -19.99 -12.11
C GLN A 252 -5.28 -19.60 -11.10
N GLU A 253 -4.97 -18.67 -10.20
CA GLU A 253 -5.87 -18.13 -9.17
C GLU A 253 -6.13 -16.65 -9.47
N PRO A 254 -6.99 -16.35 -10.46
CA PRO A 254 -7.25 -14.98 -10.86
C PRO A 254 -8.11 -14.23 -9.83
N PHE A 255 -8.64 -13.08 -10.21
CA PHE A 255 -9.51 -12.29 -9.35
C PHE A 255 -10.69 -13.07 -8.78
N SER A 256 -10.82 -13.03 -7.45
CA SER A 256 -11.99 -13.46 -6.69
C SER A 256 -12.69 -12.25 -6.06
N ALA A 257 -13.96 -12.04 -6.41
CA ALA A 257 -14.76 -10.96 -5.82
C ALA A 257 -14.98 -11.15 -4.31
N ALA A 258 -15.03 -12.40 -3.84
CA ALA A 258 -15.17 -12.72 -2.42
C ALA A 258 -13.90 -12.34 -1.65
N GLU A 259 -12.72 -12.73 -2.16
CA GLU A 259 -11.43 -12.41 -1.56
C GLU A 259 -11.17 -10.90 -1.57
N PHE A 260 -11.44 -10.23 -2.70
CA PHE A 260 -11.35 -8.78 -2.79
C PHE A 260 -12.23 -8.09 -1.75
N ASN A 261 -13.49 -8.50 -1.64
CA ASN A 261 -14.43 -7.95 -0.68
C ASN A 261 -13.94 -8.11 0.76
N TYR A 262 -13.49 -9.30 1.12
CA TYR A 262 -12.97 -9.58 2.46
C TYR A 262 -11.73 -8.75 2.77
N ALA A 263 -10.76 -8.69 1.85
CA ALA A 263 -9.52 -7.93 2.02
C ALA A 263 -9.77 -6.42 2.07
N TRP A 264 -10.62 -5.90 1.18
CA TRP A 264 -11.01 -4.48 1.17
C TRP A 264 -11.62 -4.02 2.50
N TRP A 265 -12.67 -4.73 2.94
CA TRP A 265 -13.34 -4.35 4.18
C TRP A 265 -12.48 -4.54 5.41
N THR A 266 -11.61 -5.55 5.43
CA THR A 266 -10.65 -5.72 6.52
C THR A 266 -9.66 -4.56 6.56
N ALA A 267 -9.15 -4.12 5.41
CA ALA A 267 -8.29 -2.94 5.33
C ALA A 267 -8.99 -1.69 5.89
N GLN A 268 -10.28 -1.50 5.57
CA GLN A 268 -11.09 -0.41 6.14
C GLN A 268 -11.25 -0.55 7.65
N LEU A 269 -11.57 -1.75 8.15
CA LEU A 269 -11.76 -1.99 9.58
C LEU A 269 -10.53 -1.65 10.42
N TYR A 270 -9.34 -1.89 9.87
CA TYR A 270 -8.07 -1.62 10.52
C TYR A 270 -7.47 -0.24 10.20
N ASP A 271 -8.24 0.64 9.53
CA ASP A 271 -7.80 1.98 9.09
C ASP A 271 -6.47 1.94 8.34
N LEU A 272 -6.30 1.02 7.40
CA LEU A 272 -5.16 1.08 6.52
C LEU A 272 -5.29 2.30 5.59
N ASP A 273 -4.17 2.95 5.35
CA ASP A 273 -4.13 4.20 4.58
C ASP A 273 -4.44 3.98 3.10
N GLY A 274 -4.15 2.77 2.57
CA GLY A 274 -4.50 2.38 1.22
C GLY A 274 -4.59 0.87 1.02
N PHE A 275 -5.35 0.47 -0.01
CA PHE A 275 -5.49 -0.92 -0.43
C PHE A 275 -5.64 -1.02 -1.94
N GLY A 276 -5.06 -2.07 -2.53
CA GLY A 276 -5.21 -2.46 -3.92
C GLY A 276 -5.30 -3.97 -4.09
N TRP A 277 -5.94 -4.42 -5.16
CA TRP A 277 -5.87 -5.82 -5.57
C TRP A 277 -4.56 -6.06 -6.31
N GLY A 278 -3.79 -7.03 -5.85
CA GLY A 278 -2.60 -7.49 -6.56
C GLY A 278 -3.02 -8.45 -7.67
N GLU A 279 -2.94 -8.00 -8.91
CA GLU A 279 -3.09 -8.85 -10.09
C GLU A 279 -1.99 -9.93 -10.11
N PRO A 280 -2.03 -10.92 -11.03
CA PRO A 280 -1.01 -11.97 -11.07
C PRO A 280 0.42 -11.44 -10.95
N ASN A 281 1.22 -12.10 -10.12
CA ASN A 281 2.59 -11.68 -9.80
C ASN A 281 2.67 -10.28 -9.17
N PHE A 282 1.67 -9.91 -8.33
CA PHE A 282 1.69 -8.71 -7.51
C PHE A 282 1.30 -7.41 -8.22
N ALA A 283 1.55 -7.30 -9.52
CA ALA A 283 1.28 -6.10 -10.29
C ALA A 283 0.60 -6.43 -11.63
N ALA A 284 -0.15 -5.49 -12.17
CA ALA A 284 -0.65 -5.61 -13.53
C ALA A 284 0.51 -5.45 -14.54
N LEU A 285 0.86 -6.53 -15.22
CA LEU A 285 1.95 -6.57 -16.22
C LEU A 285 1.46 -6.45 -17.64
N SER A 286 0.21 -6.82 -17.90
CA SER A 286 -0.41 -6.71 -19.22
C SER A 286 -0.91 -5.29 -19.48
N ASN A 287 -1.27 -4.99 -20.73
CA ASN A 287 -1.89 -3.71 -21.09
C ASN A 287 -3.33 -3.58 -20.55
N ALA A 288 -3.65 -4.27 -19.46
CA ALA A 288 -4.92 -4.23 -18.76
C ALA A 288 -4.72 -3.93 -17.29
N LEU A 289 -5.45 -2.95 -16.79
CA LEU A 289 -5.61 -2.67 -15.38
C LEU A 289 -7.11 -2.77 -15.07
N PRO A 290 -7.59 -3.93 -14.61
CA PRO A 290 -8.98 -4.09 -14.25
C PRO A 290 -9.39 -3.14 -13.13
N ASP A 291 -10.57 -2.55 -13.24
CA ASP A 291 -11.09 -1.64 -12.22
C ASP A 291 -11.60 -2.43 -11.01
N ARG A 292 -10.73 -2.70 -10.07
CA ARG A 292 -11.01 -3.40 -8.83
C ARG A 292 -11.35 -2.39 -7.72
N ARG A 293 -12.61 -2.08 -7.57
CA ARG A 293 -13.06 -1.15 -6.52
C ARG A 293 -14.38 -1.54 -5.91
N CYS A 294 -14.59 -1.15 -4.67
CA CYS A 294 -15.93 -1.10 -4.13
C CYS A 294 -16.68 0.09 -4.72
N SER A 295 -17.85 -0.15 -5.29
CA SER A 295 -18.70 0.94 -5.79
C SER A 295 -19.18 1.80 -4.62
N SER A 296 -19.14 3.12 -4.79
CA SER A 296 -19.56 4.12 -3.81
C SER A 296 -21.05 4.08 -3.43
N GLY A 297 -21.85 3.21 -4.08
CA GLY A 297 -23.28 3.02 -3.79
C GLY A 297 -23.56 2.03 -2.65
N SER A 298 -22.62 1.15 -2.29
CA SER A 298 -22.71 0.42 -1.04
C SER A 298 -22.46 1.42 0.07
N THR A 299 -23.38 1.54 1.02
CA THR A 299 -23.36 2.45 2.16
C THR A 299 -21.94 2.54 2.70
N MET A 300 -21.21 3.58 2.26
CA MET A 300 -19.84 3.80 2.74
C MET A 300 -19.93 3.88 4.26
N LEU A 301 -19.18 3.03 4.92
CA LEU A 301 -18.99 3.16 6.34
C LEU A 301 -18.59 4.61 6.57
N ARG A 302 -19.38 5.35 7.34
CA ARG A 302 -18.89 6.62 7.86
C ARG A 302 -17.61 6.30 8.57
N ALA A 303 -16.63 7.19 8.44
CA ALA A 303 -15.36 7.04 9.14
C ALA A 303 -15.61 6.44 10.53
N PHE A 304 -14.95 5.31 10.84
CA PHE A 304 -15.07 4.69 12.15
C PHE A 304 -14.75 5.74 13.21
N GLU A 305 -15.47 5.74 14.31
CA GLU A 305 -15.12 6.65 15.39
C GLU A 305 -13.66 6.39 15.80
N PRO A 306 -12.79 7.41 15.83
CA PRO A 306 -11.34 7.23 16.12
C PRO A 306 -11.07 6.49 17.43
N SER A 307 -12.02 6.52 18.35
CA SER A 307 -11.96 5.88 19.67
C SER A 307 -12.43 4.41 19.67
N SER A 308 -13.02 3.91 18.57
CA SER A 308 -13.50 2.53 18.57
C SER A 308 -12.35 1.55 18.43
N ALA A 309 -12.06 0.80 19.50
CA ALA A 309 -11.12 -0.30 19.45
C ALA A 309 -11.64 -1.43 18.57
N ILE A 310 -10.71 -2.11 17.87
CA ILE A 310 -11.04 -3.36 17.18
C ILE A 310 -11.13 -4.46 18.22
N GLY A 311 -12.29 -5.12 18.27
CA GLY A 311 -12.48 -6.33 19.05
C GLY A 311 -12.10 -7.56 18.23
N PHE A 312 -11.64 -8.60 18.89
CA PHE A 312 -11.33 -9.88 18.28
C PHE A 312 -11.70 -11.02 19.22
N ASP A 313 -12.30 -12.06 18.69
CA ASP A 313 -12.40 -13.39 19.32
C ASP A 313 -11.79 -14.46 18.43
N ASN A 314 -12.01 -15.74 18.72
CA ASN A 314 -11.36 -16.84 17.98
C ASN A 314 -11.75 -16.89 16.48
N THR A 315 -12.89 -16.32 16.10
CA THR A 315 -13.47 -16.46 14.76
C THR A 315 -13.96 -15.14 14.17
N HIS A 316 -14.04 -14.07 14.96
CA HIS A 316 -14.55 -12.78 14.50
C HIS A 316 -13.65 -11.64 14.93
N PHE A 317 -13.59 -10.62 14.08
CA PHE A 317 -13.07 -9.30 14.42
C PHE A 317 -14.12 -8.24 14.08
N TRP A 318 -14.18 -7.16 14.86
CA TRP A 318 -15.23 -6.18 14.68
C TRP A 318 -14.80 -4.79 15.11
N ARG A 319 -15.52 -3.81 14.57
CA ARG A 319 -15.39 -2.41 14.97
C ARG A 319 -16.75 -1.75 14.99
N LYS A 320 -16.95 -0.83 15.94
CA LYS A 320 -18.21 -0.10 16.07
C LYS A 320 -18.28 1.05 15.08
N GLU A 321 -19.41 1.16 14.39
CA GLU A 321 -19.75 2.24 13.46
C GLU A 321 -21.15 2.78 13.83
N GLY A 322 -21.21 3.86 14.61
CA GLY A 322 -22.49 4.42 15.06
C GLY A 322 -23.35 3.36 15.78
N ASN A 323 -24.53 3.09 15.24
CA ASN A 323 -25.47 2.08 15.77
C ASN A 323 -25.24 0.67 15.22
N TYR A 324 -24.11 0.40 14.57
CA TYR A 324 -23.76 -0.88 13.97
C TYR A 324 -22.40 -1.36 14.43
N PHE A 325 -22.16 -2.64 14.27
CA PHE A 325 -20.84 -3.23 14.20
C PHE A 325 -20.57 -3.65 12.77
N VAL A 326 -19.35 -3.44 12.29
CA VAL A 326 -18.82 -4.13 11.13
C VAL A 326 -18.01 -5.30 11.64
N VAL A 327 -18.37 -6.49 11.22
CA VAL A 327 -17.86 -7.77 11.74
C VAL A 327 -17.25 -8.57 10.59
N GLY A 328 -15.99 -8.94 10.73
CA GLY A 328 -15.34 -9.94 9.88
C GLY A 328 -15.43 -11.32 10.52
N ASP A 329 -15.84 -12.30 9.74
CA ASP A 329 -15.86 -13.71 10.09
C ASP A 329 -14.67 -14.41 9.40
N THR A 330 -13.75 -14.94 10.19
CA THR A 330 -12.53 -15.58 9.69
C THR A 330 -12.75 -17.00 9.19
N ALA A 331 -13.88 -17.65 9.55
CA ALA A 331 -14.20 -18.97 9.07
C ALA A 331 -14.88 -18.98 7.70
N THR A 332 -15.73 -17.98 7.45
CA THR A 332 -16.47 -17.82 6.19
C THR A 332 -15.83 -16.79 5.25
N HIS A 333 -14.80 -16.07 5.71
CA HIS A 333 -14.17 -14.94 5.03
C HIS A 333 -15.19 -13.91 4.52
N SER A 334 -16.12 -13.56 5.39
CA SER A 334 -17.24 -12.67 5.08
C SER A 334 -17.27 -11.47 6.01
N ILE A 335 -17.80 -10.35 5.54
CA ILE A 335 -17.94 -9.13 6.32
C ILE A 335 -19.42 -8.78 6.44
N TYR A 336 -19.86 -8.49 7.65
CA TYR A 336 -21.24 -8.21 7.97
C TYR A 336 -21.39 -6.83 8.64
N ARG A 337 -22.49 -6.17 8.37
CA ARG A 337 -22.95 -5.00 9.13
C ARG A 337 -24.10 -5.41 10.03
N VAL A 338 -23.89 -5.36 11.34
CA VAL A 338 -24.81 -5.88 12.35
C VAL A 338 -25.29 -4.74 13.25
N PRO A 339 -26.61 -4.56 13.48
CA PRO A 339 -27.10 -3.56 14.43
C PRO A 339 -26.51 -3.77 15.84
N SER A 340 -26.03 -2.70 16.47
CA SER A 340 -25.40 -2.81 17.79
C SER A 340 -26.41 -3.06 18.93
N ASN A 341 -27.68 -2.68 18.76
CA ASN A 341 -28.78 -2.88 19.72
C ASN A 341 -28.39 -2.64 21.21
N GLY A 342 -27.41 -1.76 21.46
CA GLY A 342 -26.87 -1.50 22.78
C GLY A 342 -25.84 -2.51 23.32
N PHE A 343 -25.53 -3.55 22.57
CA PHE A 343 -24.54 -4.56 23.00
C PHE A 343 -23.11 -4.20 22.58
N VAL A 344 -22.17 -4.51 23.46
CA VAL A 344 -20.74 -4.19 23.29
C VAL A 344 -19.85 -5.39 23.65
N GLN A 345 -20.41 -6.60 23.81
CA GLN A 345 -19.65 -7.75 24.30
C GLN A 345 -19.44 -8.83 23.22
N PRO A 346 -18.22 -9.39 23.08
CA PRO A 346 -17.86 -10.36 22.04
C PRO A 346 -18.79 -11.58 21.95
N LYS A 347 -19.18 -12.15 23.08
CA LYS A 347 -20.09 -13.32 23.14
C LYS A 347 -21.48 -13.10 22.57
N HIS A 348 -21.82 -11.88 22.18
CA HIS A 348 -23.08 -11.56 21.51
C HIS A 348 -22.94 -11.46 19.99
N ILE A 349 -21.73 -11.34 19.43
CA ILE A 349 -21.51 -11.21 17.97
C ILE A 349 -22.02 -12.46 17.25
N GLN A 350 -21.67 -13.66 17.69
CA GLN A 350 -22.17 -14.91 17.11
C GLN A 350 -23.69 -15.05 17.22
N ALA A 351 -24.26 -14.63 18.34
CA ALA A 351 -25.71 -14.64 18.52
C ALA A 351 -26.41 -13.64 17.60
N LEU A 352 -25.81 -12.46 17.36
CA LEU A 352 -26.33 -11.46 16.44
C LEU A 352 -26.28 -11.95 14.98
N LEU A 353 -25.20 -12.62 14.58
CA LEU A 353 -25.06 -13.22 13.25
C LEU A 353 -26.06 -14.35 13.01
N ASN A 354 -26.36 -15.16 14.05
CA ASN A 354 -27.28 -16.29 13.98
C ASN A 354 -28.75 -15.86 14.12
N SER A 355 -29.06 -14.62 14.50
CA SER A 355 -30.43 -14.17 14.67
C SER A 355 -31.11 -13.92 13.32
N SER A 356 -32.44 -14.12 13.24
CA SER A 356 -33.26 -13.82 12.05
C SER A 356 -33.27 -12.34 11.62
N ARG A 357 -32.70 -11.46 12.44
CA ARG A 357 -32.36 -10.06 12.13
C ARG A 357 -30.86 -9.91 11.78
N GLY A 358 -30.23 -10.99 11.31
CA GLY A 358 -28.83 -11.11 10.98
C GLY A 358 -28.29 -9.93 10.17
N GLY A 359 -27.02 -9.65 10.35
CA GLY A 359 -26.35 -8.57 9.66
C GLY A 359 -26.48 -8.67 8.14
N SER A 360 -26.51 -7.54 7.48
CA SER A 360 -26.38 -7.50 6.02
C SER A 360 -24.94 -7.80 5.63
N LEU A 361 -24.76 -8.74 4.70
CA LEU A 361 -23.45 -9.00 4.09
C LEU A 361 -23.01 -7.73 3.36
N LEU A 362 -21.81 -7.26 3.66
CA LEU A 362 -21.19 -6.17 2.94
C LEU A 362 -20.50 -6.73 1.71
N THR A 363 -20.92 -6.28 0.56
CA THR A 363 -20.31 -6.65 -0.72
C THR A 363 -19.84 -5.40 -1.45
N CYS A 364 -18.68 -5.49 -2.09
CA CYS A 364 -18.32 -4.53 -3.10
C CYS A 364 -19.17 -4.82 -4.34
N GLY A 365 -20.01 -3.88 -4.76
CA GLY A 365 -20.79 -4.05 -5.98
C GLY A 365 -19.85 -4.38 -7.15
N SER A 366 -20.24 -5.34 -8.00
CA SER A 366 -19.53 -5.63 -9.23
C SER A 366 -19.58 -4.39 -10.11
N GLY A 367 -18.52 -3.61 -10.11
CA GLY A 367 -18.30 -2.61 -11.15
C GLY A 367 -18.01 -3.38 -12.43
N THR A 368 -18.96 -3.43 -13.35
CA THR A 368 -18.79 -3.91 -14.72
C THR A 368 -18.02 -2.91 -15.55
#